data_8b39658bfeb5e3f7964a534ddf9b6ef7
#
_entry.id   8b39658bfeb5e3f7964a534ddf9b6ef7
#
_cell.length_a   1.000
_cell.length_b   1.000
_cell.length_c   1.000
_cell.angle_alpha   90.00
_cell.angle_beta   90.00
_cell.angle_gamma   90.00
#
_symmetry.space_group_name_H-M   'P 1'
#
loop_
_entity.id
_entity.type
_entity.pdbx_description
1 polymer ?
#
loop_
_entity_poly.entity_id
_entity_poly.type
_entity_poly.pdbx_seq_one_letter_code
_entity_poly.pdbx_strand_id
1 'polypeptide(L)'
;DVLQRAGLAVLWLDNQSGCKGVCDRVPSVNVRKEPVAGLCADGWCFDEAMLKGLDQRVQALDPVRRARGVVVVMHQAGSHGPAYHDRSPEGLKPFLPECRDSALNNCLPQHVVNAYDNSIAYTDRFLGLTLSWLQSQARAGQYDTGLIYVSDHGESLGENGLYLHGLPYALAPREQTHV
;
A
#
# COMPACT_ATOMS: atom_id res chain seq x y z
N ASP A 1 -18.49 -0.96 -3.97
CA ASP A 1 -19.94 -0.86 -4.26
C ASP A 1 -20.78 -1.87 -3.47
N VAL A 2 -20.44 -3.17 -3.46
CA VAL A 2 -21.22 -4.21 -2.74
C VAL A 2 -21.38 -3.87 -1.25
N LEU A 3 -20.27 -3.54 -0.57
CA LEU A 3 -20.29 -3.19 0.86
C LEU A 3 -21.12 -1.92 1.12
N GLN A 4 -21.01 -0.93 0.25
CA GLN A 4 -21.80 0.30 0.37
C GLN A 4 -23.30 0.03 0.11
N ARG A 5 -23.64 -0.85 -0.82
CA ARG A 5 -25.03 -1.29 -1.05
C ARG A 5 -25.57 -2.11 0.12
N ALA A 6 -24.71 -2.83 0.83
CA ALA A 6 -25.06 -3.51 2.09
C ALA A 6 -25.26 -2.53 3.27
N GLY A 7 -25.06 -1.23 3.06
CA GLY A 7 -25.31 -0.18 4.03
C GLY A 7 -24.12 0.23 4.89
N LEU A 8 -22.92 -0.27 4.60
CA LEU A 8 -21.70 0.12 5.31
C LEU A 8 -21.15 1.46 4.77
N ALA A 9 -20.43 2.20 5.60
CA ALA A 9 -19.61 3.30 5.14
C ALA A 9 -18.31 2.75 4.53
N VAL A 10 -17.97 3.18 3.32
CA VAL A 10 -16.75 2.73 2.65
C VAL A 10 -15.89 3.95 2.31
N LEU A 11 -14.60 3.88 2.60
CA LEU A 11 -13.60 4.87 2.23
C LEU A 11 -12.49 4.17 1.44
N TRP A 12 -12.13 4.72 0.28
CA TRP A 12 -10.98 4.26 -0.51
C TRP A 12 -9.84 5.28 -0.42
N LEU A 13 -8.69 4.84 0.07
CA LEU A 13 -7.46 5.62 0.06
C LEU A 13 -6.51 5.05 -0.98
N ASP A 14 -6.08 5.89 -1.92
CA ASP A 14 -5.24 5.47 -3.04
C ASP A 14 -3.86 6.13 -2.95
N ASN A 15 -2.80 5.31 -2.96
CA ASN A 15 -1.42 5.75 -3.12
C ASN A 15 -0.76 5.14 -4.37
N GLN A 16 -1.56 4.64 -5.29
CA GLN A 16 -1.15 4.13 -6.60
C GLN A 16 -1.54 5.09 -7.73
N SER A 17 -1.70 4.59 -8.92
CA SER A 17 -2.09 5.33 -10.13
C SER A 17 -3.60 5.55 -10.26
N GLY A 18 -4.36 5.42 -9.18
CA GLY A 18 -5.81 5.48 -9.14
C GLY A 18 -6.48 4.12 -9.04
N CYS A 19 -7.76 4.11 -8.74
CA CYS A 19 -8.52 2.88 -8.46
C CYS A 19 -9.10 2.19 -9.71
N LYS A 20 -8.80 2.66 -10.90
CA LYS A 20 -9.24 2.11 -12.18
C LYS A 20 -10.74 1.75 -12.23
N GLY A 21 -11.59 2.64 -11.70
CA GLY A 21 -13.04 2.49 -11.66
C GLY A 21 -13.60 1.73 -10.45
N VAL A 22 -12.78 1.03 -9.68
CA VAL A 22 -13.26 0.25 -8.52
C VAL A 22 -13.85 1.15 -7.43
N CYS A 23 -13.30 2.36 -7.24
CA CYS A 23 -13.74 3.31 -6.21
C CYS A 23 -14.72 4.39 -6.71
N ASP A 24 -15.17 4.38 -7.97
CA ASP A 24 -15.97 5.47 -8.56
C ASP A 24 -17.29 5.75 -7.82
N ARG A 25 -17.79 4.81 -7.07
CA ARG A 25 -19.06 4.89 -6.34
C ARG A 25 -18.92 4.94 -4.82
N VAL A 26 -17.73 5.19 -4.33
CA VAL A 26 -17.45 5.34 -2.89
C VAL A 26 -16.62 6.60 -2.64
N PRO A 27 -16.71 7.21 -1.46
CA PRO A 27 -15.77 8.25 -1.05
C PRO A 27 -14.33 7.76 -1.22
N SER A 28 -13.52 8.53 -1.97
CA SER A 28 -12.15 8.17 -2.29
C SER A 28 -11.21 9.36 -2.20
N VAL A 29 -9.98 9.12 -1.79
CA VAL A 29 -8.92 10.11 -1.71
C VAL A 29 -7.67 9.54 -2.36
N ASN A 30 -7.10 10.27 -3.31
CA ASN A 30 -5.75 9.99 -3.80
C ASN A 30 -4.77 10.83 -2.97
N VAL A 31 -3.98 10.19 -2.12
CA VAL A 31 -3.08 10.88 -1.17
C VAL A 31 -1.96 11.65 -1.86
N ARG A 32 -1.60 11.29 -3.10
CA ARG A 32 -0.62 12.04 -3.90
C ARG A 32 -1.11 13.42 -4.31
N LYS A 33 -2.43 13.66 -4.32
CA LYS A 33 -3.04 14.96 -4.59
C LYS A 33 -3.18 15.82 -3.33
N GLU A 34 -2.94 15.25 -2.17
CA GLU A 34 -2.98 15.91 -0.86
C GLU A 34 -1.64 15.68 -0.14
N PRO A 35 -0.52 16.23 -0.64
CA PRO A 35 0.81 15.86 -0.19
C PRO A 35 1.02 16.19 1.29
N VAL A 36 1.59 15.25 2.00
CA VAL A 36 1.95 15.35 3.41
C VAL A 36 3.44 15.64 3.54
N ALA A 37 3.80 16.73 4.21
CA ALA A 37 5.20 17.10 4.42
C ALA A 37 5.97 15.96 5.12
N GLY A 38 7.15 15.63 4.61
CA GLY A 38 7.99 14.54 5.09
C GLY A 38 7.57 13.13 4.66
N LEU A 39 6.38 12.98 4.05
CA LEU A 39 5.93 11.70 3.50
C LEU A 39 5.72 11.74 1.98
N CYS A 40 5.67 12.92 1.39
CA CYS A 40 5.46 13.09 -0.06
C CYS A 40 6.52 14.00 -0.66
N ALA A 41 7.04 13.64 -1.83
CA ALA A 41 7.94 14.44 -2.67
C ALA A 41 7.73 14.07 -4.15
N ASP A 42 7.87 15.02 -5.05
CA ASP A 42 7.89 14.83 -6.50
C ASP A 42 6.71 14.01 -7.07
N GLY A 43 5.52 14.22 -6.49
CA GLY A 43 4.29 13.52 -6.89
C GLY A 43 4.17 12.08 -6.37
N TRP A 44 5.05 11.66 -5.47
CA TRP A 44 5.03 10.37 -4.80
C TRP A 44 4.85 10.52 -3.30
N CYS A 45 4.22 9.54 -2.69
CA CYS A 45 4.08 9.49 -1.23
C CYS A 45 4.46 8.11 -0.71
N PHE A 46 5.03 8.08 0.48
CA PHE A 46 5.09 6.84 1.26
C PHE A 46 3.70 6.45 1.75
N ASP A 47 3.45 5.15 1.90
CA ASP A 47 2.11 4.64 2.25
C ASP A 47 1.59 5.17 3.59
N GLU A 48 2.49 5.56 4.52
CA GLU A 48 2.11 6.24 5.77
C GLU A 48 1.26 7.51 5.56
N ALA A 49 1.32 8.13 4.39
CA ALA A 49 0.48 9.29 4.05
C ALA A 49 -1.03 8.96 4.11
N MET A 50 -1.43 7.70 3.87
CA MET A 50 -2.82 7.25 3.97
C MET A 50 -3.35 7.30 5.42
N LEU A 51 -2.48 7.23 6.42
CA LEU A 51 -2.85 7.29 7.83
C LEU A 51 -3.06 8.74 8.33
N LYS A 52 -2.58 9.74 7.58
CA LYS A 52 -2.72 11.13 7.98
C LYS A 52 -4.16 11.61 7.80
N GLY A 53 -4.73 12.12 8.90
CA GLY A 53 -6.12 12.59 8.92
C GLY A 53 -7.15 11.47 8.78
N LEU A 54 -6.78 10.21 9.03
CA LEU A 54 -7.67 9.07 8.84
C LEU A 54 -8.92 9.17 9.74
N ASP A 55 -8.78 9.60 11.00
CA ASP A 55 -9.92 9.80 11.90
C ASP A 55 -10.92 10.81 11.32
N GLN A 56 -10.43 11.96 10.86
CA GLN A 56 -11.28 13.01 10.27
C GLN A 56 -11.99 12.49 9.02
N ARG A 57 -11.29 11.73 8.17
CA ARG A 57 -11.86 11.14 6.95
C ARG A 57 -12.95 10.12 7.29
N VAL A 58 -12.73 9.27 8.29
CA VAL A 58 -13.73 8.31 8.77
C VAL A 58 -14.92 9.05 9.39
N GLN A 59 -14.68 10.08 10.21
CA GLN A 59 -15.76 10.87 10.81
C GLN A 59 -16.60 11.64 9.78
N ALA A 60 -16.03 12.03 8.64
CA ALA A 60 -16.72 12.71 7.56
C ALA A 60 -17.66 11.79 6.73
N LEU A 61 -17.57 10.47 6.88
CA LEU A 61 -18.47 9.53 6.21
C LEU A 61 -19.90 9.67 6.72
N ASP A 62 -20.86 9.25 5.89
CA ASP A 62 -22.28 9.24 6.27
C ASP A 62 -22.51 8.59 7.63
N PRO A 63 -23.10 9.30 8.63
CA PRO A 63 -23.20 8.81 10.00
C PRO A 63 -24.13 7.60 10.14
N VAL A 64 -25.16 7.47 9.30
CA VAL A 64 -26.10 6.33 9.34
C VAL A 64 -25.38 5.05 8.88
N ARG A 65 -24.58 5.16 7.81
CA ARG A 65 -23.77 4.04 7.33
C ARG A 65 -22.65 3.71 8.31
N ARG A 66 -21.97 4.72 8.84
CA ARG A 66 -20.89 4.55 9.81
C ARG A 66 -21.33 3.83 11.08
N ALA A 67 -22.56 4.09 11.55
CA ALA A 67 -23.15 3.39 12.70
C ALA A 67 -23.38 1.88 12.43
N ARG A 68 -23.42 1.46 11.17
CA ARG A 68 -23.55 0.04 10.77
C ARG A 68 -22.19 -0.63 10.56
N GLY A 69 -21.15 0.15 10.38
CA GLY A 69 -19.78 -0.30 10.18
C GLY A 69 -19.03 0.50 9.13
N VAL A 70 -17.72 0.50 9.25
CA VAL A 70 -16.79 1.22 8.35
C VAL A 70 -15.85 0.23 7.70
N VAL A 71 -15.63 0.39 6.40
CA VAL A 71 -14.59 -0.33 5.66
C VAL A 71 -13.66 0.70 5.03
N VAL A 72 -12.40 0.68 5.42
CA VAL A 72 -11.34 1.49 4.81
C VAL A 72 -10.50 0.58 3.91
N VAL A 73 -10.44 0.89 2.64
CA VAL A 73 -9.55 0.22 1.68
C VAL A 73 -8.32 1.11 1.49
N MET A 74 -7.15 0.56 1.74
CA MET A 74 -5.87 1.24 1.57
C MET A 74 -5.11 0.61 0.42
N HIS A 75 -5.14 1.27 -0.75
CA HIS A 75 -4.47 0.83 -1.96
C HIS A 75 -3.03 1.36 -1.96
N GLN A 76 -2.11 0.53 -1.51
CA GLN A 76 -0.71 0.87 -1.28
C GLN A 76 0.08 1.02 -2.59
N ALA A 77 1.16 1.83 -2.55
CA ALA A 77 2.25 1.73 -3.51
C ALA A 77 3.08 0.46 -3.24
N GLY A 78 3.22 0.10 -1.97
CA GLY A 78 3.85 -1.13 -1.53
C GLY A 78 5.25 -1.32 -2.13
N SER A 79 5.52 -2.55 -2.58
CA SER A 79 6.79 -2.94 -3.20
C SER A 79 6.77 -2.85 -4.74
N HIS A 80 5.92 -2.01 -5.32
CA HIS A 80 5.80 -1.89 -6.77
C HIS A 80 7.09 -1.35 -7.40
N GLY A 81 7.68 -2.14 -8.30
CA GLY A 81 8.90 -1.80 -9.04
C GLY A 81 8.71 -0.77 -10.17
N PRO A 82 9.79 -0.49 -10.93
CA PRO A 82 11.16 -0.99 -10.73
C PRO A 82 11.98 -0.22 -9.67
N ALA A 83 11.53 0.96 -9.24
CA ALA A 83 12.28 1.81 -8.31
C ALA A 83 11.99 1.41 -6.85
N TYR A 84 12.38 0.19 -6.45
CA TYR A 84 12.14 -0.31 -5.08
C TYR A 84 12.78 0.57 -4.02
N HIS A 85 13.96 1.16 -4.30
CA HIS A 85 14.65 2.06 -3.39
C HIS A 85 13.83 3.31 -3.01
N ASP A 86 12.86 3.71 -3.84
CA ASP A 86 11.97 4.84 -3.55
C ASP A 86 10.75 4.44 -2.70
N ARG A 87 10.60 3.14 -2.37
CA ARG A 87 9.44 2.64 -1.61
C ARG A 87 9.60 2.69 -0.10
N SER A 88 10.80 3.01 0.38
CA SER A 88 11.11 3.14 1.80
C SER A 88 11.95 4.39 2.09
N PRO A 89 11.72 5.09 3.21
CA PRO A 89 12.54 6.24 3.61
C PRO A 89 13.99 5.82 3.89
N GLU A 90 14.96 6.69 3.58
CA GLU A 90 16.40 6.42 3.78
C GLU A 90 16.75 5.96 5.19
N GLY A 91 16.12 6.50 6.22
CA GLY A 91 16.37 6.12 7.62
C GLY A 91 15.75 4.79 8.04
N LEU A 92 15.03 4.10 7.15
CA LEU A 92 14.28 2.87 7.45
C LEU A 92 14.66 1.72 6.51
N LYS A 93 15.93 1.67 6.09
CA LYS A 93 16.48 0.66 5.16
C LYS A 93 17.47 -0.25 5.89
N PRO A 94 17.04 -1.39 6.41
CA PRO A 94 17.94 -2.31 7.11
C PRO A 94 18.88 -3.10 6.20
N PHE A 95 18.55 -3.23 4.89
CA PHE A 95 19.30 -4.07 3.95
C PHE A 95 20.13 -3.21 3.00
N LEU A 96 21.43 -3.19 3.20
CA LEU A 96 22.38 -2.38 2.40
C LEU A 96 23.61 -3.22 1.99
N PRO A 97 24.25 -2.88 0.86
CA PRO A 97 23.85 -1.86 -0.12
C PRO A 97 22.62 -2.28 -0.93
N GLU A 98 21.85 -1.29 -1.43
CA GLU A 98 20.66 -1.54 -2.25
C GLU A 98 20.85 -1.08 -3.70
N CYS A 99 20.05 -1.64 -4.62
CA CYS A 99 19.96 -1.14 -6.00
C CYS A 99 19.23 0.19 -6.03
N ARG A 100 19.84 1.21 -6.65
CA ARG A 100 19.27 2.56 -6.82
C ARG A 100 19.03 2.91 -8.30
N ASP A 101 19.06 1.91 -9.17
CA ASP A 101 18.81 2.05 -10.61
C ASP A 101 17.46 1.36 -10.95
N SER A 102 16.60 2.05 -11.68
CA SER A 102 15.35 1.47 -12.19
C SER A 102 15.59 0.43 -13.29
N ALA A 103 16.76 0.44 -13.94
CA ALA A 103 17.21 -0.64 -14.79
C ALA A 103 17.90 -1.71 -13.92
N LEU A 104 17.09 -2.58 -13.32
CA LEU A 104 17.50 -3.54 -12.30
C LEU A 104 18.65 -4.46 -12.72
N ASN A 105 18.77 -4.75 -14.03
CA ASN A 105 19.86 -5.53 -14.60
C ASN A 105 21.24 -4.83 -14.51
N ASN A 106 21.30 -3.54 -14.20
CA ASN A 106 22.55 -2.82 -13.94
C ASN A 106 23.07 -3.07 -12.52
N CYS A 107 22.25 -3.60 -11.64
CA CYS A 107 22.60 -3.85 -10.26
C CYS A 107 23.07 -5.29 -10.04
N LEU A 108 23.85 -5.50 -8.97
CA LEU A 108 24.10 -6.85 -8.50
C LEU A 108 22.80 -7.49 -8.00
N PRO A 109 22.54 -8.78 -8.23
CA PRO A 109 21.29 -9.43 -7.82
C PRO A 109 20.95 -9.21 -6.35
N GLN A 110 21.92 -9.33 -5.44
CA GLN A 110 21.72 -9.09 -4.01
C GLN A 110 21.27 -7.66 -3.70
N HIS A 111 21.74 -6.67 -4.45
CA HIS A 111 21.31 -5.27 -4.25
C HIS A 111 19.86 -5.05 -4.68
N VAL A 112 19.38 -5.77 -5.69
CA VAL A 112 17.97 -5.75 -6.10
C VAL A 112 17.09 -6.35 -4.98
N VAL A 113 17.48 -7.50 -4.47
CA VAL A 113 16.81 -8.16 -3.32
C VAL A 113 16.80 -7.22 -2.12
N ASN A 114 17.93 -6.62 -1.76
CA ASN A 114 18.01 -5.69 -0.63
C ASN A 114 17.04 -4.48 -0.79
N ALA A 115 16.93 -3.92 -2.00
CA ALA A 115 16.00 -2.82 -2.27
C ALA A 115 14.54 -3.27 -2.12
N TYR A 116 14.21 -4.46 -2.62
CA TYR A 116 12.87 -5.04 -2.46
C TYR A 116 12.56 -5.35 -0.99
N ASP A 117 13.47 -5.99 -0.27
CA ASP A 117 13.31 -6.32 1.16
C ASP A 117 13.14 -5.07 2.03
N ASN A 118 13.84 -3.95 1.69
CA ASN A 118 13.61 -2.67 2.34
C ASN A 118 12.16 -2.18 2.15
N SER A 119 11.57 -2.39 0.97
CA SER A 119 10.18 -2.02 0.71
C SER A 119 9.19 -2.91 1.49
N ILE A 120 9.50 -4.21 1.63
CA ILE A 120 8.72 -5.14 2.47
C ILE A 120 8.81 -4.76 3.95
N ALA A 121 10.00 -4.46 4.46
CA ALA A 121 10.18 -4.00 5.84
C ALA A 121 9.41 -2.70 6.12
N TYR A 122 9.32 -1.81 5.13
CA TYR A 122 8.52 -0.60 5.23
C TYR A 122 7.01 -0.87 5.17
N THR A 123 6.57 -1.85 4.37
CA THR A 123 5.18 -2.31 4.36
C THR A 123 4.78 -2.89 5.73
N ASP A 124 5.64 -3.71 6.35
CA ASP A 124 5.43 -4.23 7.71
C ASP A 124 5.26 -3.10 8.72
N ARG A 125 6.12 -2.07 8.65
CA ARG A 125 5.98 -0.85 9.48
C ARG A 125 4.62 -0.17 9.26
N PHE A 126 4.19 0.02 8.00
CA PHE A 126 2.89 0.62 7.68
C PHE A 126 1.73 -0.19 8.29
N LEU A 127 1.79 -1.52 8.18
CA LEU A 127 0.80 -2.41 8.78
C LEU A 127 0.80 -2.31 10.31
N GLY A 128 1.97 -2.23 10.95
CA GLY A 128 2.11 -2.00 12.39
C GLY A 128 1.45 -0.69 12.85
N LEU A 129 1.63 0.39 12.10
CA LEU A 129 0.98 1.68 12.37
C LEU A 129 -0.53 1.61 12.17
N THR A 130 -0.98 0.91 11.12
CA THR A 130 -2.42 0.67 10.86
C THR A 130 -3.05 -0.14 11.98
N LEU A 131 -2.40 -1.21 12.44
CA LEU A 131 -2.85 -2.00 13.58
C LEU A 131 -2.93 -1.15 14.85
N SER A 132 -1.94 -0.29 15.10
CA SER A 132 -1.94 0.61 16.25
C SER A 132 -3.13 1.58 16.22
N TRP A 133 -3.46 2.09 15.03
CA TRP A 133 -4.65 2.92 14.83
C TRP A 133 -5.93 2.13 15.12
N LEU A 134 -6.09 0.92 14.55
CA LEU A 134 -7.26 0.06 14.80
C LEU A 134 -7.41 -0.26 16.29
N GLN A 135 -6.32 -0.59 16.97
CA GLN A 135 -6.35 -0.85 18.41
C GLN A 135 -6.78 0.39 19.22
N SER A 136 -6.44 1.60 18.76
CA SER A 136 -6.90 2.84 19.40
C SER A 136 -8.40 3.02 19.25
N GLN A 137 -8.98 2.70 18.09
CA GLN A 137 -10.44 2.74 17.86
C GLN A 137 -11.19 1.72 18.73
N ALA A 138 -10.65 0.51 18.85
CA ALA A 138 -11.22 -0.54 19.69
C ALA A 138 -11.18 -0.14 21.19
N ARG A 139 -10.03 0.37 21.67
CA ARG A 139 -9.88 0.84 23.07
C ARG A 139 -10.79 2.02 23.40
N ALA A 140 -11.07 2.88 22.43
CA ALA A 140 -12.03 3.97 22.59
C ALA A 140 -13.51 3.49 22.60
N GLY A 141 -13.76 2.20 22.40
CA GLY A 141 -15.09 1.63 22.33
C GLY A 141 -15.91 2.07 21.12
N GLN A 142 -15.23 2.57 20.07
CA GLN A 142 -15.92 3.07 18.87
C GLN A 142 -16.25 1.96 17.89
N TYR A 143 -15.37 0.96 17.75
CA TYR A 143 -15.52 -0.13 16.79
C TYR A 143 -14.89 -1.43 17.32
N ASP A 144 -15.50 -2.56 16.97
CA ASP A 144 -14.79 -3.83 16.88
C ASP A 144 -14.02 -3.82 15.57
N THR A 145 -12.70 -4.05 15.64
CA THR A 145 -11.80 -3.82 14.53
C THR A 145 -11.16 -5.09 14.00
N GLY A 146 -10.89 -5.11 12.70
CA GLY A 146 -10.15 -6.17 12.03
C GLY A 146 -9.34 -5.63 10.86
N LEU A 147 -8.27 -6.32 10.48
CA LEU A 147 -7.45 -6.00 9.33
C LEU A 147 -7.31 -7.23 8.45
N ILE A 148 -7.43 -7.02 7.14
CA ILE A 148 -7.09 -8.00 6.12
C ILE A 148 -6.04 -7.36 5.23
N TYR A 149 -4.90 -8.01 5.09
CA TYR A 149 -3.86 -7.63 4.14
C TYR A 149 -3.73 -8.72 3.07
N VAL A 150 -3.56 -8.29 1.83
CA VAL A 150 -3.31 -9.19 0.70
C VAL A 150 -2.43 -8.48 -0.32
N SER A 151 -1.43 -9.19 -0.83
CA SER A 151 -0.72 -8.79 -2.05
C SER A 151 -1.55 -9.20 -3.26
N ASP A 152 -1.55 -8.40 -4.32
CA ASP A 152 -2.28 -8.68 -5.57
C ASP A 152 -1.51 -9.64 -6.49
N HIS A 153 -0.18 -9.67 -6.41
CA HIS A 153 0.70 -10.58 -7.14
C HIS A 153 2.06 -10.69 -6.44
N GLY A 154 2.86 -11.64 -6.88
CA GLY A 154 4.28 -11.74 -6.54
C GLY A 154 5.15 -10.92 -7.49
N GLU A 155 6.48 -11.01 -7.33
CA GLU A 155 7.44 -10.20 -8.07
C GLU A 155 8.69 -11.00 -8.42
N SER A 156 9.19 -10.88 -9.65
CA SER A 156 10.47 -11.44 -10.07
C SER A 156 11.61 -10.45 -9.84
N LEU A 157 12.66 -10.90 -9.16
CA LEU A 157 13.82 -10.08 -8.79
C LEU A 157 15.10 -10.42 -9.57
N GLY A 158 14.96 -11.12 -10.69
CA GLY A 158 16.07 -11.52 -11.55
C GLY A 158 16.19 -13.02 -11.78
N GLU A 159 15.26 -13.83 -11.24
CA GLU A 159 15.20 -15.27 -11.45
C GLU A 159 15.05 -15.55 -12.97
N ASN A 160 15.92 -16.39 -13.50
CA ASN A 160 16.02 -16.69 -14.93
C ASN A 160 16.16 -15.43 -15.83
N GLY A 161 16.72 -14.33 -15.31
CA GLY A 161 16.83 -13.05 -16.02
C GLY A 161 15.54 -12.26 -16.13
N LEU A 162 14.49 -12.66 -15.41
CA LEU A 162 13.20 -11.97 -15.37
C LEU A 162 13.13 -11.01 -14.19
N TYR A 163 12.58 -9.85 -14.43
CA TYR A 163 12.34 -8.82 -13.43
C TYR A 163 10.89 -8.34 -13.48
N LEU A 164 10.39 -7.83 -12.36
CA LEU A 164 9.05 -7.28 -12.25
C LEU A 164 7.95 -8.34 -12.42
N HIS A 165 6.78 -7.91 -12.87
CA HIS A 165 5.59 -8.73 -13.07
C HIS A 165 4.90 -8.39 -14.40
N GLY A 166 3.76 -9.03 -14.70
CA GLY A 166 2.93 -8.70 -15.85
C GLY A 166 3.06 -9.66 -17.02
N LEU A 167 3.77 -10.78 -16.87
CA LEU A 167 3.71 -11.85 -17.86
C LEU A 167 2.30 -12.49 -17.87
N PRO A 168 1.80 -12.93 -19.03
CA PRO A 168 0.58 -13.73 -19.09
C PRO A 168 0.66 -14.91 -18.11
N TYR A 169 -0.40 -15.20 -17.37
CA TYR A 169 -0.41 -16.20 -16.31
C TYR A 169 0.17 -17.57 -16.73
N ALA A 170 -0.11 -18.00 -17.98
CA ALA A 170 0.41 -19.25 -18.50
C ALA A 170 1.93 -19.27 -18.73
N LEU A 171 2.59 -18.10 -18.73
CA LEU A 171 4.03 -17.93 -18.95
C LEU A 171 4.72 -17.34 -17.70
N ALA A 172 3.92 -16.85 -16.75
CA ALA A 172 4.44 -16.20 -15.56
C ALA A 172 5.11 -17.24 -14.65
N PRO A 173 6.32 -16.95 -14.16
CA PRO A 173 7.00 -17.81 -13.21
C PRO A 173 6.29 -17.79 -11.84
N ARG A 174 6.67 -18.73 -11.00
CA ARG A 174 6.08 -18.90 -9.66
C ARG A 174 6.21 -17.61 -8.83
N GLU A 175 7.34 -16.93 -8.95
CA GLU A 175 7.67 -15.69 -8.23
C GLU A 175 6.66 -14.56 -8.51
N GLN A 176 6.00 -14.57 -9.67
CA GLN A 176 4.97 -13.57 -10.02
C GLN A 176 3.55 -14.02 -9.66
N THR A 177 3.32 -15.31 -9.45
CA THR A 177 1.98 -15.89 -9.29
C THR A 177 1.67 -16.37 -7.87
N HIS A 178 2.68 -16.39 -7.00
CA HIS A 178 2.54 -16.70 -5.57
C HIS A 178 2.80 -15.46 -4.72
N VAL A 179 1.97 -15.27 -3.73
CA VAL A 179 2.03 -14.21 -2.72
C VAL A 179 2.10 -14.82 -1.33
#